data_83ca9a105cabccaa16c7ec6faef61af1
#
_entry.id   83ca9a105cabccaa16c7ec6faef61af1
#
_cell.length_a   1.000
_cell.length_b   1.000
_cell.length_c   1.000
_cell.angle_alpha   90.00
_cell.angle_beta   90.00
_cell.angle_gamma   90.00
#
_symmetry.space_group_name_H-M   'P 1'
#
loop_
_entity.id
_entity.type
_entity.pdbx_description
1 polymer ?
#
loop_
_entity_poly.entity_id
_entity_poly.type
_entity_poly.pdbx_seq_one_letter_code
_entity_poly.pdbx_strand_id
1 'polypeptide(L)'
;SLAISLSDVSASGVFDFEVNTTRQSFDQELEVGDATRQLTLESGPLVRIRGERSEQGVDPQLTLAGQGISGAFFFERSADGAVTVQTVGVQASLGGESSLITLTQGDQNGFIRLSSEGAAVSIGGSLEMTDSNIAVSGLFALEVNTTGSSVSETFTVGGDEQSIELDGETTVRMVGVGVVMNILGQEVSGNFIVEEEVTADEETGNEIITVVGAVSELAVSFGSEDLALLELENGSGMMLVTQAGTALQARGTVAINLAGLAAAGDFRVSVNTTEDSISQEVELSGVIQTLDLPAGSFIRVEGTDASLSIAGQALAGNFALEENAEGEIQVAVSEGSLSFGDGVTEFVRFENGEGALQIRDDGVAGELGGSLGLDVPGGMSLIAPTFLLQVNT
;
A
#
# COMPACT_ATOMS: atom_id res chain seq x y z
N SER A 1 -10.57 -30.25 21.18
CA SER A 1 -10.07 -28.86 21.07
C SER A 1 -8.61 -28.82 21.49
N LEU A 2 -7.78 -28.20 20.73
CA LEU A 2 -6.39 -27.89 21.05
C LEU A 2 -6.34 -26.49 21.64
N ALA A 3 -5.62 -26.30 22.76
CA ALA A 3 -5.29 -25.00 23.29
C ALA A 3 -3.76 -24.84 23.26
N ILE A 4 -3.27 -23.87 22.54
CA ILE A 4 -1.89 -23.41 22.59
C ILE A 4 -1.90 -22.19 23.50
N SER A 5 -1.06 -22.19 24.54
CA SER A 5 -0.95 -21.10 25.51
C SER A 5 0.49 -20.59 25.52
N LEU A 6 0.80 -19.73 24.54
CA LEU A 6 1.94 -18.82 24.56
C LEU A 6 1.38 -17.42 24.76
N SER A 7 2.15 -16.48 25.29
CA SER A 7 1.73 -15.08 25.27
C SER A 7 1.47 -14.69 23.81
N ASP A 8 0.31 -14.09 23.54
CA ASP A 8 -0.09 -13.56 22.23
C ASP A 8 -0.32 -14.61 21.12
N VAL A 9 -0.40 -15.92 21.48
CA VAL A 9 -0.71 -16.99 20.54
C VAL A 9 -1.81 -17.86 21.12
N SER A 10 -2.91 -18.04 20.36
CA SER A 10 -3.97 -18.99 20.70
C SER A 10 -4.47 -19.71 19.46
N ALA A 11 -4.97 -20.94 19.63
CA ALA A 11 -5.58 -21.72 18.57
C ALA A 11 -6.93 -22.27 19.01
N SER A 12 -7.89 -22.30 18.08
CA SER A 12 -9.21 -22.89 18.27
C SER A 12 -9.67 -23.63 17.01
N GLY A 13 -10.46 -24.69 17.19
CA GLY A 13 -10.96 -25.49 16.08
C GLY A 13 -10.89 -26.98 16.34
N VAL A 14 -11.06 -27.76 15.29
CA VAL A 14 -10.92 -29.24 15.29
C VAL A 14 -9.53 -29.55 14.75
N PHE A 15 -8.80 -30.39 15.50
CA PHE A 15 -7.45 -30.80 15.17
C PHE A 15 -7.29 -32.32 15.31
N ASP A 16 -6.60 -32.90 14.35
CA ASP A 16 -6.15 -34.28 14.37
C ASP A 16 -4.71 -34.35 14.86
N PHE A 17 -4.35 -35.45 15.54
CA PHE A 17 -3.04 -35.66 16.11
C PHE A 17 -2.41 -36.93 15.53
N GLU A 18 -1.24 -36.77 14.91
CA GLU A 18 -0.47 -37.85 14.30
C GLU A 18 0.86 -38.05 15.03
N VAL A 19 1.18 -39.28 15.38
CA VAL A 19 2.48 -39.65 15.99
C VAL A 19 3.03 -40.84 15.29
N ASN A 20 4.24 -40.75 14.77
CA ASN A 20 4.99 -41.88 14.28
C ASN A 20 6.42 -41.82 14.87
N THR A 21 6.70 -42.70 15.83
CA THR A 21 8.04 -42.79 16.45
C THR A 21 8.95 -43.78 15.75
N THR A 22 8.47 -44.41 14.67
CA THR A 22 9.22 -45.37 13.87
C THR A 22 9.84 -44.69 12.63
N ARG A 23 10.77 -45.36 11.96
CA ARG A 23 11.36 -44.88 10.69
C ARG A 23 10.61 -45.43 9.45
N GLN A 24 9.40 -45.94 9.65
CA GLN A 24 8.60 -46.55 8.57
C GLN A 24 7.30 -45.80 8.41
N SER A 25 6.80 -45.69 7.19
CA SER A 25 5.46 -45.25 6.89
C SER A 25 4.45 -46.34 7.20
N PHE A 26 3.24 -45.93 7.56
CA PHE A 26 2.11 -46.83 7.79
C PHE A 26 1.00 -46.49 6.79
N ASP A 27 0.45 -47.53 6.18
CA ASP A 27 -0.78 -47.50 5.40
C ASP A 27 -1.53 -48.78 5.64
N GLN A 28 -2.30 -48.80 6.70
CA GLN A 28 -2.93 -50.04 7.21
C GLN A 28 -4.39 -49.77 7.61
N GLU A 29 -5.23 -50.72 7.29
CA GLU A 29 -6.57 -50.78 7.79
C GLU A 29 -6.57 -51.49 9.14
N LEU A 30 -7.09 -50.82 10.17
CA LEU A 30 -7.15 -51.32 11.54
C LEU A 30 -8.60 -51.55 11.93
N GLU A 31 -8.89 -52.75 12.43
CA GLU A 31 -10.17 -53.07 13.05
C GLU A 31 -10.08 -52.85 14.57
N VAL A 32 -10.87 -51.89 15.08
CA VAL A 32 -10.94 -51.61 16.53
C VAL A 32 -12.38 -51.71 17.00
N GLY A 33 -12.70 -52.80 17.68
CA GLY A 33 -14.09 -53.15 18.01
C GLY A 33 -14.88 -53.44 16.73
N ASP A 34 -16.01 -52.75 16.55
CA ASP A 34 -16.86 -52.89 15.36
C ASP A 34 -16.55 -51.83 14.28
N ALA A 35 -15.49 -51.05 14.47
CA ALA A 35 -15.12 -49.96 13.55
C ALA A 35 -13.82 -50.27 12.81
N THR A 36 -13.85 -50.09 11.50
CA THR A 36 -12.67 -50.12 10.64
C THR A 36 -12.13 -48.70 10.45
N ARG A 37 -10.83 -48.48 10.63
CA ARG A 37 -10.12 -47.22 10.48
C ARG A 37 -8.88 -47.41 9.63
N GLN A 38 -8.69 -46.51 8.66
CA GLN A 38 -7.43 -46.42 7.92
C GLN A 38 -6.41 -45.60 8.73
N LEU A 39 -5.23 -46.18 8.96
CA LEU A 39 -4.08 -45.49 9.53
C LEU A 39 -3.05 -45.23 8.41
N THR A 40 -2.93 -43.98 7.99
CA THR A 40 -1.94 -43.56 7.01
C THR A 40 -1.00 -42.58 7.69
N LEU A 41 0.28 -42.90 7.85
CA LEU A 41 1.30 -42.08 8.46
C LEU A 41 2.59 -42.10 7.62
N GLU A 42 3.22 -40.96 7.46
CA GLU A 42 4.54 -40.85 6.86
C GLU A 42 5.62 -41.49 7.76
N SER A 43 6.82 -41.72 7.19
CA SER A 43 7.95 -42.24 7.97
C SER A 43 8.39 -41.22 9.02
N GLY A 44 8.56 -41.68 10.28
CA GLY A 44 8.97 -40.84 11.42
C GLY A 44 10.47 -40.91 11.73
N PRO A 45 10.89 -40.30 12.84
CA PRO A 45 10.03 -39.86 13.92
C PRO A 45 9.32 -38.54 13.62
N LEU A 46 8.02 -38.46 13.74
CA LEU A 46 7.21 -37.26 13.58
C LEU A 46 6.15 -37.13 14.68
N VAL A 47 5.85 -35.88 15.03
CA VAL A 47 4.67 -35.51 15.79
C VAL A 47 4.02 -34.39 15.05
N ARG A 48 2.82 -34.63 14.54
CA ARG A 48 2.11 -33.64 13.70
C ARG A 48 0.72 -33.39 14.26
N ILE A 49 0.29 -32.16 14.21
CA ILE A 49 -1.09 -31.75 14.49
C ILE A 49 -1.62 -31.12 13.22
N ARG A 50 -2.78 -31.57 12.77
CA ARG A 50 -3.43 -31.07 11.58
C ARG A 50 -4.76 -30.43 11.97
N GLY A 51 -4.92 -29.14 11.63
CA GLY A 51 -6.18 -28.42 11.74
C GLY A 51 -6.76 -28.21 10.35
N GLU A 52 -7.92 -28.76 10.08
CA GLU A 52 -8.62 -28.61 8.82
C GLU A 52 -10.06 -28.19 9.05
N ARG A 53 -10.72 -27.72 8.00
CA ARG A 53 -12.12 -27.31 8.05
C ARG A 53 -12.99 -28.46 8.55
N SER A 54 -13.81 -28.18 9.56
CA SER A 54 -14.73 -29.18 10.12
C SER A 54 -15.81 -29.57 9.13
N GLU A 55 -16.46 -30.76 9.37
CA GLU A 55 -17.63 -31.19 8.60
C GLU A 55 -18.79 -30.18 8.65
N GLN A 56 -18.85 -29.33 9.67
CA GLN A 56 -19.82 -28.25 9.83
C GLN A 56 -19.38 -26.95 9.08
N GLY A 57 -18.26 -26.98 8.37
CA GLY A 57 -17.76 -25.85 7.57
C GLY A 57 -17.05 -24.77 8.39
N VAL A 58 -16.61 -25.07 9.61
CA VAL A 58 -15.85 -24.16 10.47
C VAL A 58 -14.37 -24.39 10.28
N ASP A 59 -13.65 -23.33 9.89
CA ASP A 59 -12.21 -23.36 9.76
C ASP A 59 -11.52 -23.23 11.13
N PRO A 60 -10.39 -23.91 11.34
CA PRO A 60 -9.53 -23.64 12.49
C PRO A 60 -9.06 -22.18 12.47
N GLN A 61 -8.84 -21.63 13.65
CA GLN A 61 -8.34 -20.28 13.83
C GLN A 61 -7.06 -20.30 14.67
N LEU A 62 -6.10 -19.48 14.26
CA LEU A 62 -4.90 -19.17 14.99
C LEU A 62 -4.88 -17.66 15.22
N THR A 63 -4.72 -17.23 16.47
CA THR A 63 -4.58 -15.81 16.80
C THR A 63 -3.12 -15.54 17.15
N LEU A 64 -2.52 -14.57 16.50
CA LEU A 64 -1.11 -14.15 16.68
C LEU A 64 -1.08 -12.66 16.85
N ALA A 65 -0.51 -12.19 17.96
CA ALA A 65 -0.43 -10.75 18.28
C ALA A 65 -1.78 -10.02 18.09
N GLY A 66 -2.90 -10.65 18.49
CA GLY A 66 -4.24 -10.10 18.32
C GLY A 66 -4.89 -10.31 16.94
N GLN A 67 -4.12 -10.71 15.93
CA GLN A 67 -4.64 -10.95 14.58
C GLN A 67 -5.16 -12.37 14.41
N GLY A 68 -6.37 -12.50 13.89
CA GLY A 68 -7.00 -13.78 13.57
C GLY A 68 -6.59 -14.28 12.20
N ILE A 69 -6.07 -15.50 12.14
CA ILE A 69 -5.76 -16.22 10.91
C ILE A 69 -6.65 -17.46 10.87
N SER A 70 -7.48 -17.61 9.86
CA SER A 70 -8.36 -18.76 9.65
C SER A 70 -7.93 -19.58 8.45
N GLY A 71 -8.01 -20.91 8.52
CA GLY A 71 -7.61 -21.80 7.42
C GLY A 71 -7.10 -23.14 7.90
N ALA A 72 -6.39 -23.87 7.05
CA ALA A 72 -5.78 -25.14 7.42
C ALA A 72 -4.35 -24.95 7.96
N PHE A 73 -4.01 -25.66 9.03
CA PHE A 73 -2.73 -25.59 9.72
C PHE A 73 -2.13 -26.96 9.96
N PHE A 74 -0.84 -27.12 9.64
CA PHE A 74 -0.07 -28.33 9.86
C PHE A 74 1.12 -28.01 10.77
N PHE A 75 1.03 -28.45 12.03
CA PHE A 75 2.06 -28.20 13.04
C PHE A 75 3.03 -29.35 13.09
N GLU A 76 4.31 -29.08 13.02
CA GLU A 76 5.40 -30.04 13.16
C GLU A 76 6.44 -29.54 14.18
N ARG A 77 6.85 -30.41 15.11
CA ARG A 77 7.85 -30.06 16.10
C ARG A 77 9.25 -30.34 15.58
N SER A 78 10.08 -29.32 15.54
CA SER A 78 11.50 -29.39 15.19
C SER A 78 12.36 -30.01 16.30
N ALA A 79 13.56 -30.44 15.95
CA ALA A 79 14.50 -31.09 16.90
C ALA A 79 15.00 -30.13 18.01
N ASP A 80 15.03 -28.83 17.75
CA ASP A 80 15.38 -27.76 18.70
C ASP A 80 14.24 -27.41 19.68
N GLY A 81 13.05 -27.99 19.46
CA GLY A 81 11.87 -27.80 20.29
C GLY A 81 10.94 -26.71 19.81
N ALA A 82 11.28 -25.96 18.77
CA ALA A 82 10.36 -25.05 18.09
C ALA A 82 9.25 -25.83 17.37
N VAL A 83 8.14 -25.16 17.11
CA VAL A 83 7.04 -25.69 16.31
C VAL A 83 6.94 -24.89 15.03
N THR A 84 7.11 -25.55 13.89
CA THR A 84 6.84 -25.00 12.58
C THR A 84 5.40 -25.31 12.16
N VAL A 85 4.76 -24.36 11.52
CA VAL A 85 3.39 -24.51 11.03
C VAL A 85 3.37 -24.14 9.56
N GLN A 86 2.95 -25.07 8.73
CA GLN A 86 2.59 -24.79 7.34
C GLN A 86 1.11 -24.38 7.28
N THR A 87 0.80 -23.39 6.48
CA THR A 87 -0.57 -22.91 6.28
C THR A 87 -1.04 -23.20 4.86
N VAL A 88 -2.34 -23.50 4.70
CA VAL A 88 -2.96 -23.70 3.39
C VAL A 88 -4.33 -23.04 3.36
N GLY A 89 -4.56 -22.20 2.33
CA GLY A 89 -5.84 -21.54 2.11
C GLY A 89 -6.28 -20.64 3.26
N VAL A 90 -5.31 -20.00 3.93
CA VAL A 90 -5.62 -19.14 5.07
C VAL A 90 -6.10 -17.77 4.65
N GLN A 91 -6.90 -17.16 5.50
CA GLN A 91 -7.28 -15.76 5.45
C GLN A 91 -6.80 -15.04 6.71
N ALA A 92 -6.26 -13.85 6.54
CA ALA A 92 -5.87 -12.95 7.62
C ALA A 92 -6.38 -11.55 7.32
N SER A 93 -6.76 -10.78 8.34
CA SER A 93 -7.26 -9.42 8.13
C SER A 93 -6.61 -8.45 9.10
N LEU A 94 -6.42 -7.21 8.65
CA LEU A 94 -6.08 -6.04 9.43
C LEU A 94 -7.28 -5.10 9.52
N GLY A 95 -7.37 -4.35 10.62
CA GLY A 95 -8.47 -3.40 10.85
C GLY A 95 -9.54 -3.92 11.80
N GLY A 96 -9.19 -4.87 12.67
CA GLY A 96 -10.06 -5.40 13.73
C GLY A 96 -11.35 -6.05 13.20
N GLU A 97 -12.48 -5.80 13.88
CA GLU A 97 -13.78 -6.35 13.49
C GLU A 97 -14.26 -5.86 12.11
N SER A 98 -13.76 -4.73 11.64
CA SER A 98 -14.14 -4.12 10.34
C SER A 98 -13.41 -4.73 9.16
N SER A 99 -12.32 -5.46 9.39
CA SER A 99 -11.49 -6.10 8.35
C SER A 99 -11.21 -5.16 7.18
N LEU A 100 -10.49 -4.06 7.44
CA LEU A 100 -10.22 -3.03 6.43
C LEU A 100 -9.41 -3.58 5.24
N ILE A 101 -8.50 -4.51 5.54
CA ILE A 101 -7.67 -5.20 4.55
C ILE A 101 -7.73 -6.70 4.84
N THR A 102 -7.99 -7.51 3.83
CA THR A 102 -8.02 -8.97 3.93
C THR A 102 -6.99 -9.59 3.00
N LEU A 103 -6.08 -10.38 3.54
CA LEU A 103 -5.16 -11.24 2.79
C LEU A 103 -5.78 -12.62 2.65
N THR A 104 -5.84 -13.14 1.44
CA THR A 104 -6.25 -14.51 1.14
C THR A 104 -5.08 -15.26 0.52
N GLN A 105 -4.59 -16.29 1.22
CA GLN A 105 -3.56 -17.19 0.70
C GLN A 105 -4.13 -18.00 -0.46
N GLY A 106 -3.51 -17.90 -1.65
CA GLY A 106 -3.78 -18.78 -2.77
C GLY A 106 -2.80 -19.96 -2.82
N ASP A 107 -2.12 -20.10 -3.95
CA ASP A 107 -1.08 -21.13 -4.15
C ASP A 107 0.27 -20.75 -3.52
N GLN A 108 0.33 -19.65 -2.76
CA GLN A 108 1.53 -19.19 -2.07
C GLN A 108 1.76 -19.99 -0.79
N ASN A 109 3.01 -20.18 -0.42
CA ASN A 109 3.37 -20.82 0.82
C ASN A 109 3.18 -19.86 2.00
N GLY A 110 2.75 -20.41 3.14
CA GLY A 110 2.67 -19.68 4.38
C GLY A 110 3.27 -20.48 5.51
N PHE A 111 4.11 -19.82 6.31
CA PHE A 111 4.87 -20.45 7.39
C PHE A 111 4.77 -19.65 8.66
N ILE A 112 4.70 -20.39 9.77
CA ILE A 112 4.72 -19.86 11.11
C ILE A 112 5.73 -20.69 11.91
N ARG A 113 6.61 -19.99 12.63
CA ARG A 113 7.48 -20.59 13.61
C ARG A 113 7.07 -20.13 15.00
N LEU A 114 6.83 -21.07 15.91
CA LEU A 114 6.53 -20.82 17.30
C LEU A 114 7.70 -21.32 18.15
N SER A 115 8.22 -20.46 19.02
CA SER A 115 9.31 -20.76 19.94
C SER A 115 8.97 -20.29 21.36
N SER A 116 9.85 -20.52 22.34
CA SER A 116 9.71 -19.94 23.67
C SER A 116 9.90 -18.41 23.70
N GLU A 117 10.46 -17.83 22.65
CA GLU A 117 10.70 -16.38 22.49
C GLU A 117 9.51 -15.67 21.86
N GLY A 118 8.66 -16.40 21.11
CA GLY A 118 7.51 -15.83 20.42
C GLY A 118 7.20 -16.54 19.11
N ALA A 119 6.51 -15.82 18.23
CA ALA A 119 6.10 -16.28 16.91
C ALA A 119 6.77 -15.47 15.80
N ALA A 120 7.15 -16.15 14.73
CA ALA A 120 7.57 -15.55 13.46
C ALA A 120 6.65 -16.09 12.35
N VAL A 121 6.07 -15.22 11.54
CA VAL A 121 5.05 -15.55 10.52
C VAL A 121 5.40 -14.90 9.20
N SER A 122 5.25 -15.65 8.12
CA SER A 122 5.24 -15.12 6.76
C SER A 122 4.21 -15.88 5.94
N ILE A 123 3.15 -15.20 5.48
CA ILE A 123 2.05 -15.81 4.71
C ILE A 123 1.82 -14.95 3.47
N GLY A 124 2.15 -15.48 2.30
CA GLY A 124 1.89 -14.83 1.03
C GLY A 124 0.46 -15.02 0.52
N GLY A 125 -0.08 -14.03 -0.19
CA GLY A 125 -1.42 -14.11 -0.76
C GLY A 125 -1.81 -12.89 -1.59
N SER A 126 -3.07 -12.89 -2.03
CA SER A 126 -3.71 -11.73 -2.64
C SER A 126 -4.41 -10.88 -1.58
N LEU A 127 -4.55 -9.60 -1.86
CA LEU A 127 -5.11 -8.63 -0.93
C LEU A 127 -6.42 -8.06 -1.47
N GLU A 128 -7.41 -7.90 -0.60
CA GLU A 128 -8.65 -7.17 -0.85
C GLU A 128 -8.78 -6.04 0.16
N MET A 129 -9.24 -4.87 -0.28
CA MET A 129 -9.55 -3.71 0.56
C MET A 129 -11.06 -3.52 0.66
N THR A 130 -11.52 -3.04 1.80
CA THR A 130 -12.96 -2.76 2.02
C THR A 130 -13.42 -1.52 1.25
N ASP A 131 -12.51 -0.59 0.94
CA ASP A 131 -12.84 0.60 0.14
C ASP A 131 -13.19 0.19 -1.30
N SER A 132 -14.46 0.38 -1.68
CA SER A 132 -14.97 0.02 -3.01
C SER A 132 -14.41 0.89 -4.16
N ASN A 133 -13.76 2.01 -3.83
CA ASN A 133 -13.11 2.89 -4.81
C ASN A 133 -11.69 2.42 -5.16
N ILE A 134 -11.22 1.35 -4.51
CA ILE A 134 -9.89 0.80 -4.70
C ILE A 134 -9.98 -0.65 -5.15
N ALA A 135 -9.42 -0.97 -6.30
CA ALA A 135 -9.14 -2.34 -6.72
C ALA A 135 -7.63 -2.60 -6.59
N VAL A 136 -7.25 -3.70 -5.97
CA VAL A 136 -5.84 -4.05 -5.71
C VAL A 136 -5.49 -5.34 -6.44
N SER A 137 -4.32 -5.37 -7.05
CA SER A 137 -3.72 -6.56 -7.63
C SER A 137 -2.23 -6.64 -7.29
N GLY A 138 -1.72 -7.84 -7.11
CA GLY A 138 -0.33 -8.09 -6.73
C GLY A 138 -0.24 -9.15 -5.65
N LEU A 139 1.00 -9.42 -5.23
CA LEU A 139 1.28 -10.37 -4.17
C LEU A 139 1.68 -9.62 -2.90
N PHE A 140 1.10 -10.05 -1.82
CA PHE A 140 1.37 -9.51 -0.48
C PHE A 140 1.85 -10.63 0.43
N ALA A 141 2.58 -10.25 1.46
CA ALA A 141 2.92 -11.14 2.57
C ALA A 141 2.43 -10.51 3.87
N LEU A 142 1.72 -11.30 4.69
CA LEU A 142 1.52 -11.00 6.10
C LEU A 142 2.77 -11.43 6.84
N GLU A 143 3.38 -10.52 7.56
CA GLU A 143 4.54 -10.74 8.41
C GLU A 143 4.20 -10.41 9.86
N VAL A 144 4.56 -11.32 10.76
CA VAL A 144 4.43 -11.11 12.21
C VAL A 144 5.71 -11.57 12.88
N ASN A 145 6.29 -10.75 13.75
CA ASN A 145 7.42 -11.14 14.56
C ASN A 145 7.22 -10.66 16.01
N THR A 146 6.98 -11.60 16.92
CA THR A 146 6.83 -11.33 18.35
C THR A 146 8.02 -11.85 19.16
N THR A 147 9.11 -12.26 18.51
CA THR A 147 10.29 -12.82 19.20
C THR A 147 11.21 -11.76 19.81
N GLY A 148 11.03 -10.49 19.43
CA GLY A 148 11.90 -9.38 19.85
C GLY A 148 13.32 -9.42 19.26
N SER A 149 13.57 -10.29 18.28
CA SER A 149 14.85 -10.46 17.59
C SER A 149 14.61 -10.70 16.11
N SER A 150 15.57 -10.34 15.25
CA SER A 150 15.48 -10.70 13.83
C SER A 150 15.49 -12.22 13.67
N VAL A 151 14.61 -12.71 12.79
CA VAL A 151 14.49 -14.13 12.47
C VAL A 151 14.96 -14.34 11.02
N SER A 152 15.99 -15.18 10.86
CA SER A 152 16.48 -15.59 9.54
C SER A 152 16.77 -17.09 9.62
N GLU A 153 15.84 -17.89 9.12
CA GLU A 153 15.90 -19.34 9.26
C GLU A 153 15.44 -20.05 8.00
N THR A 154 16.07 -21.19 7.74
CA THR A 154 15.67 -22.16 6.72
C THR A 154 15.25 -23.44 7.41
N PHE A 155 14.09 -23.96 7.06
CA PHE A 155 13.54 -25.20 7.62
C PHE A 155 12.83 -26.01 6.55
N THR A 156 12.62 -27.30 6.83
CA THR A 156 11.96 -28.22 5.89
C THR A 156 10.58 -28.56 6.42
N VAL A 157 9.53 -28.36 5.60
CA VAL A 157 8.16 -28.76 5.91
C VAL A 157 7.62 -29.58 4.75
N GLY A 158 7.11 -30.77 5.04
CA GLY A 158 6.58 -31.67 4.02
C GLY A 158 7.60 -32.17 2.98
N GLY A 159 8.90 -31.94 3.22
CA GLY A 159 9.98 -32.28 2.29
C GLY A 159 10.52 -31.10 1.47
N ASP A 160 9.85 -29.93 1.53
CA ASP A 160 10.28 -28.71 0.85
C ASP A 160 11.06 -27.81 1.80
N GLU A 161 12.15 -27.22 1.29
CA GLU A 161 12.96 -26.23 2.02
C GLU A 161 12.31 -24.84 1.93
N GLN A 162 12.12 -24.23 3.09
CA GLN A 162 11.47 -22.93 3.25
C GLN A 162 12.35 -21.99 4.06
N SER A 163 12.26 -20.69 3.79
CA SER A 163 12.98 -19.68 4.56
C SER A 163 12.02 -18.60 5.06
N ILE A 164 12.33 -18.05 6.23
CA ILE A 164 11.67 -16.90 6.81
C ILE A 164 12.73 -15.89 7.19
N GLU A 165 12.54 -14.63 6.79
CA GLU A 165 13.41 -13.50 7.12
C GLU A 165 12.53 -12.37 7.62
N LEU A 166 12.66 -12.01 8.89
CA LEU A 166 11.89 -10.96 9.54
C LEU A 166 12.80 -10.07 10.40
N ASP A 167 12.51 -8.79 10.44
CA ASP A 167 13.19 -7.83 11.29
C ASP A 167 12.94 -8.09 12.78
N GLY A 168 13.80 -7.56 13.64
CA GLY A 168 13.76 -7.80 15.09
C GLY A 168 12.72 -7.02 15.87
N GLU A 169 11.98 -6.13 15.22
CA GLU A 169 10.90 -5.38 15.85
C GLU A 169 9.62 -6.21 15.87
N THR A 170 8.88 -6.12 16.98
CA THR A 170 7.57 -6.76 17.08
C THR A 170 6.61 -5.99 16.21
N THR A 171 6.23 -6.58 15.09
CA THR A 171 5.32 -5.97 14.11
C THR A 171 4.30 -6.98 13.62
N VAL A 172 3.13 -6.45 13.28
CA VAL A 172 2.14 -7.12 12.43
C VAL A 172 2.01 -6.24 11.22
N ARG A 173 2.53 -6.67 10.08
CA ARG A 173 2.53 -5.88 8.86
C ARG A 173 2.17 -6.70 7.63
N MET A 174 1.64 -6.03 6.61
CA MET A 174 1.52 -6.59 5.27
C MET A 174 2.47 -5.85 4.34
N VAL A 175 3.26 -6.59 3.59
CA VAL A 175 4.24 -6.07 2.63
C VAL A 175 3.80 -6.46 1.23
N GLY A 176 3.73 -5.49 0.33
CA GLY A 176 3.44 -5.71 -1.09
C GLY A 176 4.53 -5.11 -1.96
N VAL A 177 5.00 -5.86 -2.95
CA VAL A 177 6.04 -5.42 -3.88
C VAL A 177 5.49 -5.47 -5.30
N GLY A 178 5.68 -4.37 -6.05
CA GLY A 178 5.17 -4.26 -7.41
C GLY A 178 3.64 -4.35 -7.49
N VAL A 179 2.97 -3.83 -6.49
CA VAL A 179 1.49 -3.83 -6.40
C VAL A 179 0.92 -2.82 -7.37
N VAL A 180 -0.19 -3.17 -8.00
CA VAL A 180 -0.98 -2.26 -8.83
C VAL A 180 -2.34 -2.07 -8.18
N MET A 181 -2.72 -0.83 -7.97
CA MET A 181 -4.03 -0.43 -7.47
C MET A 181 -4.74 0.45 -8.51
N ASN A 182 -6.04 0.31 -8.62
CA ASN A 182 -6.87 1.28 -9.32
C ASN A 182 -7.62 2.08 -8.25
N ILE A 183 -7.35 3.37 -8.18
CA ILE A 183 -7.94 4.29 -7.20
C ILE A 183 -8.68 5.38 -7.97
N LEU A 184 -10.00 5.48 -7.81
CA LEU A 184 -10.83 6.46 -8.51
C LEU A 184 -10.64 6.45 -10.04
N GLY A 185 -10.34 5.28 -10.62
CA GLY A 185 -10.09 5.12 -12.06
C GLY A 185 -8.65 5.34 -12.50
N GLN A 186 -7.75 5.77 -11.60
CA GLN A 186 -6.33 5.96 -11.90
C GLN A 186 -5.50 4.74 -11.50
N GLU A 187 -4.54 4.36 -12.33
CA GLU A 187 -3.59 3.32 -11.99
C GLU A 187 -2.48 3.89 -11.09
N VAL A 188 -2.31 3.24 -9.95
CA VAL A 188 -1.29 3.55 -8.94
C VAL A 188 -0.49 2.28 -8.71
N SER A 189 0.81 2.32 -8.94
CA SER A 189 1.68 1.16 -8.69
C SER A 189 2.82 1.52 -7.74
N GLY A 190 3.34 0.52 -7.02
CA GLY A 190 4.44 0.75 -6.07
C GLY A 190 4.64 -0.40 -5.10
N ASN A 191 5.49 -0.15 -4.11
CA ASN A 191 5.70 -1.03 -2.97
C ASN A 191 5.00 -0.44 -1.75
N PHE A 192 4.33 -1.30 -0.99
CA PHE A 192 3.50 -0.91 0.14
C PHE A 192 3.87 -1.72 1.38
N ILE A 193 3.96 -1.05 2.51
CA ILE A 193 4.01 -1.67 3.83
C ILE A 193 2.84 -1.08 4.60
N VAL A 194 1.96 -1.92 5.15
CA VAL A 194 0.83 -1.49 5.96
C VAL A 194 0.82 -2.19 7.30
N GLU A 195 0.51 -1.44 8.36
CA GLU A 195 0.46 -1.89 9.74
C GLU A 195 -0.86 -1.47 10.37
N GLU A 196 -1.34 -2.23 11.34
CA GLU A 196 -2.51 -1.85 12.12
C GLU A 196 -2.11 -0.92 13.25
N GLU A 197 -2.79 0.21 13.38
CA GLU A 197 -2.66 1.15 14.47
C GLU A 197 -3.94 1.16 15.29
N VAL A 198 -3.80 0.99 16.59
CA VAL A 198 -4.92 1.05 17.54
C VAL A 198 -4.78 2.30 18.39
N THR A 199 -5.72 3.21 18.26
CA THR A 199 -5.80 4.44 19.05
C THR A 199 -7.07 4.43 19.88
N ALA A 200 -7.10 5.21 20.98
CA ALA A 200 -8.31 5.40 21.77
C ALA A 200 -9.01 6.70 21.35
N ASP A 201 -10.30 6.63 21.10
CA ASP A 201 -11.13 7.80 20.93
C ASP A 201 -11.20 8.61 22.23
N GLU A 202 -10.79 9.88 22.19
CA GLU A 202 -10.68 10.73 23.38
C GLU A 202 -12.04 11.05 24.03
N GLU A 203 -13.14 11.00 23.27
CA GLU A 203 -14.47 11.32 23.75
C GLU A 203 -15.22 10.11 24.30
N THR A 204 -15.12 8.97 23.61
CA THR A 204 -15.85 7.76 23.94
C THR A 204 -15.04 6.72 24.68
N GLY A 205 -13.69 6.79 24.60
CA GLY A 205 -12.78 5.80 25.13
C GLY A 205 -12.79 4.46 24.37
N ASN A 206 -13.46 4.41 23.23
CA ASN A 206 -13.48 3.24 22.36
C ASN A 206 -12.15 3.14 21.58
N GLU A 207 -11.76 1.92 21.25
CA GLU A 207 -10.64 1.69 20.33
C GLU A 207 -11.04 2.08 18.90
N ILE A 208 -10.20 2.91 18.27
CA ILE A 208 -10.24 3.21 16.83
C ILE A 208 -9.12 2.41 16.20
N ILE A 209 -9.47 1.52 15.30
CA ILE A 209 -8.51 0.71 14.56
C ILE A 209 -8.39 1.30 13.15
N THR A 210 -7.18 1.67 12.79
CA THR A 210 -6.82 2.17 11.46
C THR A 210 -5.69 1.32 10.90
N VAL A 211 -5.55 1.33 9.58
CA VAL A 211 -4.39 0.72 8.91
C VAL A 211 -3.57 1.83 8.31
N VAL A 212 -2.36 1.97 8.80
CA VAL A 212 -1.40 2.96 8.33
C VAL A 212 -0.39 2.31 7.41
N GLY A 213 0.15 3.05 6.45
CA GLY A 213 1.09 2.48 5.51
C GLY A 213 2.12 3.46 5.01
N ALA A 214 3.27 2.92 4.58
CA ALA A 214 4.25 3.60 3.76
C ALA A 214 4.16 3.10 2.32
N VAL A 215 4.43 4.01 1.40
CA VAL A 215 4.55 3.71 -0.03
C VAL A 215 5.92 4.13 -0.54
N SER A 216 6.51 3.33 -1.41
CA SER A 216 7.78 3.64 -2.10
C SER A 216 7.72 3.17 -3.53
N GLU A 217 8.60 3.74 -4.37
CA GLU A 217 8.59 3.50 -5.81
C GLU A 217 7.20 3.72 -6.44
N LEU A 218 6.43 4.64 -5.85
CA LEU A 218 5.08 4.94 -6.29
C LEU A 218 5.12 5.56 -7.68
N ALA A 219 4.31 5.01 -8.58
CA ALA A 219 3.99 5.59 -9.87
C ALA A 219 2.48 5.81 -9.96
N VAL A 220 2.07 6.95 -10.50
CA VAL A 220 0.67 7.29 -10.75
C VAL A 220 0.56 7.84 -12.16
N SER A 221 -0.33 7.28 -12.97
CA SER A 221 -0.55 7.69 -14.35
C SER A 221 -1.90 8.39 -14.49
N PHE A 222 -1.90 9.51 -15.21
CA PHE A 222 -3.10 10.27 -15.58
C PHE A 222 -3.21 10.35 -17.10
N GLY A 223 -4.42 10.22 -17.63
CA GLY A 223 -4.71 10.28 -19.04
C GLY A 223 -5.68 9.20 -19.48
N SER A 224 -5.74 8.91 -20.77
CA SER A 224 -6.59 7.85 -21.27
C SER A 224 -5.93 6.47 -21.14
N GLU A 225 -6.73 5.39 -21.25
CA GLU A 225 -6.23 4.00 -21.22
C GLU A 225 -5.09 3.74 -22.25
N ASP A 226 -5.07 4.48 -23.37
CA ASP A 226 -4.09 4.30 -24.45
C ASP A 226 -2.88 5.26 -24.33
N LEU A 227 -2.98 6.33 -23.55
CA LEU A 227 -1.94 7.36 -23.44
C LEU A 227 -1.92 8.01 -22.04
N ALA A 228 -0.90 7.68 -21.26
CA ALA A 228 -0.59 8.41 -20.03
C ALA A 228 -0.02 9.80 -20.40
N LEU A 229 -0.75 10.86 -20.14
CA LEU A 229 -0.35 12.23 -20.42
C LEU A 229 0.61 12.77 -19.36
N LEU A 230 0.41 12.38 -18.11
CA LEU A 230 1.23 12.76 -16.97
C LEU A 230 1.49 11.54 -16.10
N GLU A 231 2.72 11.34 -15.68
CA GLU A 231 3.14 10.28 -14.78
C GLU A 231 3.91 10.88 -13.60
N LEU A 232 3.57 10.45 -12.41
CA LEU A 232 4.42 10.66 -11.23
C LEU A 232 5.22 9.38 -11.03
N GLU A 233 6.52 9.52 -10.85
CA GLU A 233 7.47 8.42 -10.69
C GLU A 233 8.30 8.58 -9.43
N ASN A 234 8.82 7.44 -8.96
CA ASN A 234 9.71 7.35 -7.79
C ASN A 234 9.10 7.99 -6.54
N GLY A 235 7.77 7.92 -6.41
CA GLY A 235 7.06 8.49 -5.29
C GLY A 235 7.35 7.74 -3.99
N SER A 236 7.34 8.48 -2.89
CA SER A 236 7.38 7.94 -1.54
C SER A 236 6.46 8.74 -0.63
N GLY A 237 5.80 8.07 0.30
CA GLY A 237 4.82 8.73 1.16
C GLY A 237 4.10 7.77 2.08
N MET A 238 2.90 8.16 2.45
CA MET A 238 2.09 7.51 3.46
C MET A 238 0.67 7.24 2.98
N MET A 239 0.06 6.25 3.58
CA MET A 239 -1.32 5.84 3.34
C MET A 239 -2.02 5.58 4.67
N LEU A 240 -3.29 5.94 4.73
CA LEU A 240 -4.22 5.63 5.82
C LEU A 240 -5.45 4.95 5.23
N VAL A 241 -5.83 3.81 5.80
CA VAL A 241 -7.06 3.11 5.44
C VAL A 241 -7.98 3.07 6.65
N THR A 242 -9.21 3.53 6.45
CA THR A 242 -10.26 3.56 7.47
C THR A 242 -11.55 2.95 6.92
N GLN A 243 -12.57 2.84 7.74
CA GLN A 243 -13.91 2.44 7.29
C GLN A 243 -14.55 3.46 6.33
N ALA A 244 -14.17 4.73 6.41
CA ALA A 244 -14.70 5.79 5.55
C ALA A 244 -14.03 5.84 4.17
N GLY A 245 -12.87 5.21 4.02
CA GLY A 245 -12.10 5.18 2.78
C GLY A 245 -10.60 5.25 3.02
N THR A 246 -9.87 5.58 1.97
CA THR A 246 -8.41 5.62 1.95
C THR A 246 -7.91 7.03 1.67
N ALA A 247 -6.87 7.42 2.39
CA ALA A 247 -6.10 8.64 2.18
C ALA A 247 -4.65 8.28 1.87
N LEU A 248 -4.04 8.94 0.88
CA LEU A 248 -2.63 8.74 0.52
C LEU A 248 -2.00 10.09 0.19
N GLN A 249 -0.78 10.31 0.63
CA GLN A 249 0.04 11.43 0.23
C GLN A 249 1.46 10.97 -0.04
N ALA A 250 1.97 11.26 -1.23
CA ALA A 250 3.32 10.90 -1.63
C ALA A 250 3.99 12.04 -2.39
N ARG A 251 5.32 12.07 -2.41
CA ARG A 251 6.14 13.00 -3.19
C ARG A 251 6.96 12.23 -4.20
N GLY A 252 7.10 12.79 -5.40
CA GLY A 252 7.85 12.16 -6.48
C GLY A 252 8.19 13.16 -7.58
N THR A 253 8.72 12.65 -8.69
CA THR A 253 9.01 13.42 -9.90
C THR A 253 7.89 13.27 -10.91
N VAL A 254 7.59 14.32 -11.66
CA VAL A 254 6.55 14.31 -12.70
C VAL A 254 7.19 14.30 -14.08
N ALA A 255 6.73 13.36 -14.91
CA ALA A 255 6.98 13.33 -16.34
C ALA A 255 5.70 13.68 -17.11
N ILE A 256 5.83 14.44 -18.19
CA ILE A 256 4.73 14.78 -19.10
C ILE A 256 5.03 14.18 -20.47
N ASN A 257 4.16 13.30 -20.95
CA ASN A 257 4.34 12.55 -22.20
C ASN A 257 3.69 13.26 -23.41
N LEU A 258 3.73 14.58 -23.42
CA LEU A 258 3.23 15.36 -24.56
C LEU A 258 4.36 16.20 -25.17
N ALA A 259 4.49 16.17 -26.50
CA ALA A 259 5.55 16.87 -27.22
C ALA A 259 5.50 18.38 -26.96
N GLY A 260 6.61 18.96 -26.55
CA GLY A 260 6.70 20.40 -26.22
C GLY A 260 6.29 20.78 -24.80
N LEU A 261 5.94 19.78 -23.96
CA LEU A 261 5.69 19.96 -22.55
C LEU A 261 6.74 19.24 -21.72
N ALA A 262 7.10 19.81 -20.59
CA ALA A 262 7.92 19.16 -19.57
C ALA A 262 7.63 19.78 -18.20
N ALA A 263 7.71 18.98 -17.15
CA ALA A 263 7.60 19.44 -15.78
C ALA A 263 8.94 19.29 -15.06
N ALA A 264 9.23 20.19 -14.12
CA ALA A 264 10.38 20.11 -13.23
C ALA A 264 10.03 20.72 -11.87
N GLY A 265 10.53 20.11 -10.80
CA GLY A 265 10.27 20.52 -9.42
C GLY A 265 9.84 19.32 -8.57
N ASP A 266 9.51 19.63 -7.33
CA ASP A 266 8.97 18.63 -6.39
C ASP A 266 7.44 18.60 -6.51
N PHE A 267 6.93 17.42 -6.72
CA PHE A 267 5.48 17.19 -6.84
C PHE A 267 4.99 16.28 -5.72
N ARG A 268 3.74 16.51 -5.33
CA ARG A 268 3.02 15.74 -4.34
C ARG A 268 1.78 15.14 -4.98
N VAL A 269 1.58 13.84 -4.84
CA VAL A 269 0.30 13.19 -5.09
C VAL A 269 -0.47 13.14 -3.80
N SER A 270 -1.74 13.51 -3.86
CA SER A 270 -2.70 13.41 -2.78
C SER A 270 -3.93 12.67 -3.27
N VAL A 271 -4.33 11.64 -2.53
CA VAL A 271 -5.54 10.84 -2.77
C VAL A 271 -6.40 10.90 -1.52
N ASN A 272 -7.66 11.17 -1.68
CA ASN A 272 -8.65 11.00 -0.63
C ASN A 272 -9.90 10.37 -1.25
N THR A 273 -10.30 9.19 -0.80
CA THR A 273 -11.54 8.53 -1.23
C THR A 273 -12.67 8.76 -0.21
N THR A 274 -12.36 9.41 0.94
CA THR A 274 -13.35 9.78 1.96
C THR A 274 -14.04 11.08 1.59
N GLU A 275 -15.21 11.35 2.19
CA GLU A 275 -15.88 12.64 2.04
C GLU A 275 -15.35 13.70 3.03
N ASP A 276 -14.58 13.29 4.04
CA ASP A 276 -14.07 14.12 5.12
C ASP A 276 -12.64 14.60 4.88
N SER A 277 -12.25 15.68 5.52
CA SER A 277 -10.84 16.10 5.60
C SER A 277 -10.08 15.17 6.55
N ILE A 278 -8.86 14.83 6.17
CA ILE A 278 -7.95 14.03 6.99
C ILE A 278 -6.87 14.94 7.54
N SER A 279 -6.69 14.94 8.87
CA SER A 279 -5.55 15.58 9.54
C SER A 279 -5.13 14.66 10.68
N GLN A 280 -4.17 13.78 10.40
CA GLN A 280 -3.73 12.74 11.32
C GLN A 280 -2.21 12.61 11.31
N GLU A 281 -1.63 12.49 12.52
CA GLU A 281 -0.25 12.04 12.68
C GLU A 281 -0.24 10.51 12.55
N VAL A 282 0.67 10.01 11.74
CA VAL A 282 0.87 8.58 11.48
C VAL A 282 2.30 8.24 11.87
N GLU A 283 2.46 7.25 12.72
CA GLU A 283 3.75 6.68 13.08
C GLU A 283 3.93 5.33 12.35
N LEU A 284 4.98 5.21 11.55
CA LEU A 284 5.36 3.97 10.90
C LEU A 284 6.85 3.72 11.08
N SER A 285 7.20 2.57 11.63
CA SER A 285 8.60 2.20 11.89
C SER A 285 9.37 3.29 12.67
N GLY A 286 8.72 3.94 13.66
CA GLY A 286 9.31 4.99 14.50
C GLY A 286 9.44 6.37 13.83
N VAL A 287 8.91 6.56 12.63
CA VAL A 287 8.88 7.85 11.92
C VAL A 287 7.47 8.42 11.95
N ILE A 288 7.32 9.57 12.63
CA ILE A 288 6.04 10.30 12.68
C ILE A 288 5.95 11.27 11.50
N GLN A 289 4.87 11.19 10.77
CA GLN A 289 4.52 12.12 9.69
C GLN A 289 3.05 12.55 9.81
N THR A 290 2.73 13.74 9.31
CA THR A 290 1.35 14.22 9.28
C THR A 290 0.77 14.03 7.90
N LEU A 291 -0.36 13.33 7.84
CA LEU A 291 -1.20 13.24 6.66
C LEU A 291 -2.28 14.33 6.78
N ASP A 292 -2.24 15.32 5.89
CA ASP A 292 -3.17 16.46 5.90
C ASP A 292 -3.77 16.65 4.51
N LEU A 293 -5.04 16.30 4.37
CA LEU A 293 -5.78 16.28 3.10
C LEU A 293 -7.12 17.01 3.25
N PRO A 294 -7.52 17.81 2.25
CA PRO A 294 -8.85 18.42 2.24
C PRO A 294 -9.96 17.39 2.08
N ALA A 295 -11.19 17.79 2.42
CA ALA A 295 -12.39 17.00 2.23
C ALA A 295 -12.69 16.75 0.75
N GLY A 296 -13.28 15.60 0.45
CA GLY A 296 -13.76 15.23 -0.88
C GLY A 296 -13.02 14.03 -1.48
N SER A 297 -13.67 13.40 -2.44
CA SER A 297 -13.10 12.27 -3.16
C SER A 297 -12.32 12.80 -4.37
N PHE A 298 -10.99 12.67 -4.34
CA PHE A 298 -10.11 13.18 -5.39
C PHE A 298 -8.80 12.40 -5.47
N ILE A 299 -8.14 12.54 -6.63
CA ILE A 299 -6.72 12.29 -6.81
C ILE A 299 -6.11 13.53 -7.49
N ARG A 300 -5.07 14.11 -6.87
CA ARG A 300 -4.49 15.40 -7.24
C ARG A 300 -2.99 15.34 -7.22
N VAL A 301 -2.34 16.01 -8.18
CA VAL A 301 -0.90 16.27 -8.20
C VAL A 301 -0.64 17.76 -7.98
N GLU A 302 0.14 18.11 -7.00
CA GLU A 302 0.49 19.48 -6.66
C GLU A 302 1.99 19.70 -6.80
N GLY A 303 2.40 20.76 -7.48
CA GLY A 303 3.79 21.23 -7.56
C GLY A 303 3.91 22.60 -6.92
N THR A 304 4.80 22.74 -5.94
CA THR A 304 5.13 24.03 -5.31
C THR A 304 6.49 24.48 -5.81
N ASP A 305 6.61 25.77 -6.18
CA ASP A 305 7.83 26.32 -6.79
C ASP A 305 8.32 25.47 -7.99
N ALA A 306 7.37 24.88 -8.70
CA ALA A 306 7.64 24.00 -9.84
C ALA A 306 7.66 24.79 -11.16
N SER A 307 8.09 24.16 -12.23
CA SER A 307 8.01 24.75 -13.57
C SER A 307 7.38 23.80 -14.56
N LEU A 308 6.52 24.37 -15.42
CA LEU A 308 5.90 23.72 -16.57
C LEU A 308 6.42 24.35 -17.85
N SER A 309 7.18 23.61 -18.65
CA SER A 309 7.64 24.08 -19.96
C SER A 309 6.54 23.84 -21.00
N ILE A 310 6.12 24.89 -21.69
CA ILE A 310 5.09 24.84 -22.74
C ILE A 310 5.67 25.46 -24.01
N ALA A 311 5.76 24.70 -25.08
CA ALA A 311 6.36 25.14 -26.34
C ALA A 311 7.74 25.82 -26.20
N GLY A 312 8.57 25.31 -25.28
CA GLY A 312 9.89 25.81 -24.99
C GLY A 312 9.93 27.05 -24.07
N GLN A 313 8.81 27.48 -23.51
CA GLN A 313 8.74 28.57 -22.51
C GLN A 313 8.43 27.98 -21.14
N ALA A 314 9.20 28.34 -20.12
CA ALA A 314 9.00 27.84 -18.76
C ALA A 314 8.06 28.76 -17.98
N LEU A 315 6.91 28.24 -17.59
CA LEU A 315 5.99 28.84 -16.63
C LEU A 315 6.34 28.29 -15.24
N ALA A 316 6.91 29.09 -14.38
CA ALA A 316 7.19 28.73 -13.00
C ALA A 316 6.05 29.18 -12.09
N GLY A 317 5.79 28.45 -10.99
CA GLY A 317 4.72 28.76 -10.05
C GLY A 317 4.26 27.54 -9.26
N ASN A 318 3.09 27.67 -8.66
CA ASN A 318 2.41 26.55 -8.00
C ASN A 318 1.34 25.99 -8.93
N PHE A 319 1.29 24.67 -9.02
CA PHE A 319 0.39 23.95 -9.91
C PHE A 319 -0.41 22.94 -9.12
N ALA A 320 -1.71 22.83 -9.42
CA ALA A 320 -2.54 21.71 -8.99
C ALA A 320 -3.16 21.07 -10.23
N LEU A 321 -2.94 19.77 -10.40
CA LEU A 321 -3.36 19.00 -11.55
C LEU A 321 -4.36 17.94 -11.10
N GLU A 322 -5.51 17.89 -11.76
CA GLU A 322 -6.54 16.86 -11.55
C GLU A 322 -7.04 16.37 -12.90
N GLU A 323 -7.39 15.10 -12.98
CA GLU A 323 -8.04 14.55 -14.18
C GLU A 323 -9.55 14.68 -14.04
N ASN A 324 -10.22 15.07 -15.13
CA ASN A 324 -11.68 15.11 -15.19
C ASN A 324 -12.26 13.76 -15.68
N ALA A 325 -13.59 13.64 -15.70
CA ALA A 325 -14.28 12.44 -16.13
C ALA A 325 -14.04 12.05 -17.61
N GLU A 326 -13.57 12.99 -18.41
CA GLU A 326 -13.25 12.82 -19.82
C GLU A 326 -11.81 12.37 -20.08
N GLY A 327 -10.98 12.20 -19.01
CA GLY A 327 -9.57 11.84 -19.13
C GLY A 327 -8.64 13.03 -19.49
N GLU A 328 -9.13 14.26 -19.36
CA GLU A 328 -8.35 15.47 -19.62
C GLU A 328 -7.77 16.00 -18.31
N ILE A 329 -6.51 16.48 -18.34
CA ILE A 329 -5.86 17.03 -17.16
C ILE A 329 -6.19 18.52 -17.04
N GLN A 330 -6.82 18.90 -15.96
CA GLN A 330 -7.05 20.29 -15.57
C GLN A 330 -5.90 20.76 -14.66
N VAL A 331 -5.35 21.93 -14.96
CA VAL A 331 -4.25 22.52 -14.20
C VAL A 331 -4.68 23.87 -13.68
N ALA A 332 -4.74 24.03 -12.38
CA ALA A 332 -4.81 25.34 -11.74
C ALA A 332 -3.39 25.88 -11.54
N VAL A 333 -3.20 27.17 -11.76
CA VAL A 333 -1.93 27.88 -11.60
C VAL A 333 -2.10 29.02 -10.62
N SER A 334 -1.19 29.15 -9.68
CA SER A 334 -1.06 30.32 -8.82
C SER A 334 0.41 30.75 -8.70
N GLU A 335 0.63 32.05 -8.42
CA GLU A 335 1.95 32.65 -8.37
C GLU A 335 2.77 32.41 -9.64
N GLY A 336 2.08 32.26 -10.78
CA GLY A 336 2.68 31.97 -12.07
C GLY A 336 3.61 33.07 -12.53
N SER A 337 4.78 32.71 -13.03
CA SER A 337 5.75 33.61 -13.64
C SER A 337 6.31 33.05 -14.94
N LEU A 338 6.45 33.89 -15.94
CA LEU A 338 6.97 33.54 -17.26
C LEU A 338 7.84 34.65 -17.77
N SER A 339 9.04 34.35 -18.25
CA SER A 339 9.93 35.37 -18.84
C SER A 339 10.31 35.02 -20.28
N PHE A 340 10.41 36.04 -21.10
CA PHE A 340 10.92 35.96 -22.46
C PHE A 340 12.16 36.85 -22.59
N GLY A 341 13.23 36.30 -23.13
CA GLY A 341 14.50 37.00 -23.29
C GLY A 341 15.46 36.29 -24.25
N ASP A 342 16.68 36.75 -24.30
CA ASP A 342 17.75 36.20 -25.14
C ASP A 342 18.63 35.18 -24.38
N GLY A 343 18.21 34.76 -23.16
CA GLY A 343 18.95 33.86 -22.28
C GLY A 343 19.93 34.60 -21.34
N VAL A 344 20.12 35.91 -21.48
CA VAL A 344 20.94 36.79 -20.63
C VAL A 344 20.10 37.92 -20.06
N THR A 345 19.22 38.48 -20.88
CA THR A 345 18.33 39.59 -20.52
C THR A 345 16.89 39.17 -20.72
N GLU A 346 16.09 39.38 -19.70
CA GLU A 346 14.64 39.21 -19.78
C GLU A 346 14.00 40.48 -20.27
N PHE A 347 13.35 40.41 -21.43
CA PHE A 347 12.70 41.58 -22.05
C PHE A 347 11.24 41.71 -21.63
N VAL A 348 10.58 40.57 -21.38
CA VAL A 348 9.19 40.54 -20.98
C VAL A 348 9.07 39.61 -19.79
N ARG A 349 8.41 40.06 -18.73
CA ARG A 349 8.07 39.24 -17.55
C ARG A 349 6.57 39.27 -17.30
N PHE A 350 6.01 38.10 -17.16
CA PHE A 350 4.67 37.90 -16.64
C PHE A 350 4.81 37.38 -15.20
N GLU A 351 4.13 38.01 -14.26
CA GLU A 351 4.27 37.72 -12.83
C GLU A 351 2.89 37.69 -12.15
N ASN A 352 2.82 37.02 -11.01
CA ASN A 352 1.60 36.82 -10.22
C ASN A 352 0.47 36.25 -11.06
N GLY A 353 0.79 35.26 -11.89
CA GLY A 353 -0.15 34.57 -12.75
C GLY A 353 -1.11 33.68 -11.96
N GLU A 354 -2.40 33.86 -12.18
CA GLU A 354 -3.45 32.99 -11.66
C GLU A 354 -4.38 32.59 -12.79
N GLY A 355 -4.76 31.31 -12.86
CA GLY A 355 -5.68 30.83 -13.89
C GLY A 355 -5.72 29.34 -14.03
N ALA A 356 -6.14 28.89 -15.19
CA ALA A 356 -6.26 27.46 -15.47
C ALA A 356 -5.80 27.12 -16.89
N LEU A 357 -5.24 25.91 -17.02
CA LEU A 357 -4.88 25.27 -18.26
C LEU A 357 -5.58 23.93 -18.34
N GLN A 358 -5.79 23.46 -19.55
CA GLN A 358 -6.28 22.11 -19.84
C GLN A 358 -5.27 21.41 -20.75
N ILE A 359 -4.84 20.22 -20.37
CA ILE A 359 -3.91 19.40 -21.13
C ILE A 359 -4.73 18.24 -21.72
N ARG A 360 -4.58 18.02 -23.01
CA ARG A 360 -5.19 16.96 -23.80
C ARG A 360 -4.12 16.25 -24.63
N ASP A 361 -4.50 15.17 -25.26
CA ASP A 361 -3.64 14.41 -26.18
C ASP A 361 -3.18 15.24 -27.41
N ASP A 362 -3.92 16.26 -27.78
CA ASP A 362 -3.67 17.13 -28.93
C ASP A 362 -3.01 18.46 -28.59
N GLY A 363 -2.85 18.82 -27.29
CA GLY A 363 -2.18 20.06 -26.89
C GLY A 363 -2.62 20.63 -25.55
N VAL A 364 -2.33 21.92 -25.37
CA VAL A 364 -2.65 22.68 -24.16
C VAL A 364 -3.43 23.93 -24.51
N ALA A 365 -4.51 24.17 -23.78
CA ALA A 365 -5.28 25.42 -23.88
C ALA A 365 -5.54 26.00 -22.50
N GLY A 366 -5.54 27.32 -22.38
CA GLY A 366 -5.89 27.98 -21.12
C GLY A 366 -5.60 29.45 -21.08
N GLU A 367 -5.86 30.05 -19.92
CA GLU A 367 -5.61 31.47 -19.69
C GLU A 367 -5.13 31.76 -18.26
N LEU A 368 -4.24 32.71 -18.14
CA LEU A 368 -3.67 33.18 -16.89
C LEU A 368 -3.79 34.71 -16.82
N GLY A 369 -4.40 35.23 -15.75
CA GLY A 369 -4.42 36.64 -15.42
C GLY A 369 -3.22 36.96 -14.53
N GLY A 370 -2.55 38.10 -14.79
CA GLY A 370 -1.38 38.51 -14.00
C GLY A 370 -0.92 39.90 -14.33
N SER A 371 0.30 40.25 -13.97
CA SER A 371 0.96 41.52 -14.34
C SER A 371 2.02 41.29 -15.41
N LEU A 372 2.18 42.24 -16.32
CA LEU A 372 3.19 42.20 -17.37
C LEU A 372 4.20 43.35 -17.16
N GLY A 373 5.46 42.98 -17.06
CA GLY A 373 6.60 43.90 -17.11
C GLY A 373 7.31 43.79 -18.45
N LEU A 374 7.61 44.94 -19.08
CA LEU A 374 8.43 45.04 -20.27
C LEU A 374 9.67 45.87 -19.91
N ASP A 375 10.86 45.34 -20.16
CA ASP A 375 12.12 46.04 -19.96
C ASP A 375 12.99 45.90 -21.21
N VAL A 376 13.03 46.99 -22.01
CA VAL A 376 13.73 46.96 -23.29
C VAL A 376 15.08 47.69 -23.16
N PRO A 377 16.18 47.08 -23.63
CA PRO A 377 17.48 47.76 -23.68
C PRO A 377 17.38 49.11 -24.38
N GLY A 378 17.77 50.17 -23.68
CA GLY A 378 17.62 51.56 -24.17
C GLY A 378 16.75 52.46 -23.28
N GLY A 379 16.23 51.91 -22.17
CA GLY A 379 15.59 52.68 -21.10
C GLY A 379 14.08 52.82 -21.21
N MET A 380 13.40 51.96 -21.97
CA MET A 380 11.95 51.91 -21.99
C MET A 380 11.49 50.77 -21.09
N SER A 381 10.75 51.08 -20.04
CA SER A 381 10.05 50.09 -19.20
C SER A 381 8.56 50.38 -19.17
N LEU A 382 7.76 49.32 -19.18
CA LEU A 382 6.30 49.37 -19.08
C LEU A 382 5.87 48.34 -18.07
N ILE A 383 4.95 48.68 -17.21
CA ILE A 383 4.27 47.73 -16.31
C ILE A 383 2.77 47.83 -16.57
N ALA A 384 2.18 46.73 -16.99
CA ALA A 384 0.73 46.56 -17.05
C ALA A 384 0.28 45.73 -15.83
N PRO A 385 -0.43 46.35 -14.87
CA PRO A 385 -0.82 45.65 -13.62
C PRO A 385 -1.90 44.60 -13.82
N THR A 386 -2.56 44.57 -14.97
CA THR A 386 -3.53 43.56 -15.34
C THR A 386 -3.29 43.14 -16.78
N PHE A 387 -2.97 41.90 -16.99
CA PHE A 387 -2.70 41.30 -18.29
C PHE A 387 -3.29 39.90 -18.35
N LEU A 388 -3.81 39.51 -19.49
CA LEU A 388 -4.33 38.15 -19.76
C LEU A 388 -3.39 37.45 -20.73
N LEU A 389 -2.80 36.35 -20.30
CA LEU A 389 -2.02 35.44 -21.12
C LEU A 389 -2.93 34.27 -21.55
N GLN A 390 -3.00 34.05 -22.86
CA GLN A 390 -3.71 32.89 -23.42
C GLN A 390 -2.72 31.94 -24.08
N VAL A 391 -2.92 30.66 -23.85
CA VAL A 391 -2.13 29.55 -24.42
C VAL A 391 -3.08 28.66 -25.21
N ASN A 392 -2.67 28.29 -26.41
CA ASN A 392 -3.35 27.30 -27.24
C ASN A 392 -2.29 26.73 -28.20
N THR A 393 -1.95 25.44 -28.01
CA THR A 393 -0.87 24.78 -28.77
C THR A 393 -1.38 23.60 -29.56
#